data_66c199d8beb4d0a336cb53f34d0982af
#
_entry.id   66c199d8beb4d0a336cb53f34d0982af
#
_cell.length_a   1.000
_cell.length_b   1.000
_cell.length_c   1.000
_cell.angle_alpha   90.00
_cell.angle_beta   90.00
_cell.angle_gamma   90.00
#
_symmetry.space_group_name_H-M   'P 1'
#
loop_
_entity.id
_entity.type
_entity.pdbx_description
1 polymer ?
#
loop_
_entity_poly.entity_id
_entity_poly.type
_entity_poly.pdbx_seq_one_letter_code
_entity_poly.pdbx_strand_id
1 'polypeptide(L)'
;MKKNILPLIIAGLALTGCRPSRQLVFCTTGLSVVTPTGAPALAFYNYAGLTNFETNSNPANITAYMAAESKDFVVLPTNAGVKSIIDNNLPYQLAATITFGNFYLVSLGNDDDDNGLDAGDTILLFQKNNVPDKIFHYVYGNDLNSGIHYVNAVSDAATAAMTGSFSDPDDGLTYTPNYVLLAEPVLTNVLSKKQNVSVYADIQAKYKEVSGDKEIYQASVFVRNAVSKEDKDTFLKCLKKDIEAAIADPTKMSEGMNRDAAAAEKFGVAPAMAEAVLKKNNGMGLGFKYARENKEAIETFLSLFNLRDIDEKIYY
;
A
#
# COMPACT_ATOMS: atom_id res chain seq x y z
N MET A 1 17.65 85.54 -15.14
CA MET A 1 17.71 84.23 -15.79
C MET A 1 17.74 83.18 -14.69
N LYS A 2 16.57 82.58 -14.37
CA LYS A 2 16.47 81.52 -13.38
C LYS A 2 16.33 80.18 -14.15
N LYS A 3 17.30 79.32 -14.01
CA LYS A 3 17.27 77.93 -14.57
C LYS A 3 16.49 77.04 -13.60
N ASN A 4 15.35 76.56 -14.04
CA ASN A 4 14.59 75.54 -13.34
C ASN A 4 15.24 74.16 -13.62
N ILE A 5 15.69 73.46 -12.59
CA ILE A 5 16.15 72.08 -12.62
C ILE A 5 14.98 71.20 -12.22
N LEU A 6 14.49 70.37 -13.15
CA LEU A 6 13.43 69.39 -12.94
C LEU A 6 14.05 68.11 -12.36
N PRO A 7 13.60 67.58 -11.24
CA PRO A 7 14.11 66.32 -10.74
C PRO A 7 13.50 65.15 -11.56
N LEU A 8 14.38 64.31 -12.10
CA LEU A 8 14.03 63.08 -12.76
C LEU A 8 13.68 62.03 -11.72
N ILE A 9 12.39 61.69 -11.57
CA ILE A 9 11.96 60.58 -10.73
C ILE A 9 12.16 59.29 -11.51
N ILE A 10 13.16 58.49 -11.09
CA ILE A 10 13.37 57.16 -11.59
C ILE A 10 12.38 56.24 -10.83
N ALA A 11 11.28 55.89 -11.50
CA ALA A 11 10.35 54.86 -11.02
C ALA A 11 11.02 53.51 -11.19
N GLY A 12 11.53 52.93 -10.08
CA GLY A 12 12.02 51.58 -10.02
C GLY A 12 10.86 50.61 -10.24
N LEU A 13 10.77 49.99 -11.43
CA LEU A 13 9.92 48.83 -11.68
C LEU A 13 10.46 47.65 -10.84
N ALA A 14 9.80 47.39 -9.70
CA ALA A 14 9.95 46.14 -9.01
C ALA A 14 9.38 45.05 -9.90
N LEU A 15 10.25 44.37 -10.62
CA LEU A 15 9.93 43.08 -11.27
C LEU A 15 9.66 42.05 -10.16
N THR A 16 8.41 42.00 -9.69
CA THR A 16 7.90 40.86 -8.98
C THR A 16 7.93 39.70 -9.98
N GLY A 17 9.03 38.94 -9.94
CA GLY A 17 9.15 37.72 -10.67
C GLY A 17 8.05 36.79 -10.21
N CYS A 18 6.96 36.68 -10.97
CA CYS A 18 6.08 35.54 -10.94
C CYS A 18 6.95 34.31 -11.19
N ARG A 19 7.34 33.63 -10.12
CA ARG A 19 7.81 32.25 -10.27
C ARG A 19 6.67 31.52 -10.96
N PRO A 20 6.89 30.92 -12.14
CA PRO A 20 5.86 30.10 -12.73
C PRO A 20 5.51 29.05 -11.69
N SER A 21 4.27 29.08 -11.20
CA SER A 21 3.73 27.95 -10.45
C SER A 21 4.07 26.72 -11.32
N ARG A 22 4.90 25.81 -10.82
CA ARG A 22 5.12 24.54 -11.47
C ARG A 22 3.73 23.92 -11.62
N GLN A 23 3.16 24.06 -12.80
CA GLN A 23 1.96 23.35 -13.17
C GLN A 23 2.35 21.87 -13.01
N LEU A 24 1.81 21.26 -11.94
CA LEU A 24 1.90 19.80 -11.76
C LEU A 24 1.20 19.23 -12.99
N VAL A 25 1.98 18.75 -13.93
CA VAL A 25 1.46 17.99 -15.07
C VAL A 25 0.98 16.68 -14.46
N PHE A 26 -0.31 16.65 -14.13
CA PHE A 26 -0.97 15.41 -13.75
C PHE A 26 -0.87 14.48 -14.96
N CYS A 27 -0.18 13.38 -14.79
CA CYS A 27 0.08 12.40 -15.83
C CYS A 27 -1.16 11.58 -16.23
N THR A 28 -2.36 12.03 -15.85
CA THR A 28 -3.62 11.29 -16.06
C THR A 28 -4.76 12.23 -16.44
N THR A 29 -4.70 12.84 -17.57
CA THR A 29 -5.89 13.49 -18.11
C THR A 29 -6.86 12.40 -18.60
N GLY A 30 -7.87 12.10 -17.78
CA GLY A 30 -9.02 11.29 -18.18
C GLY A 30 -8.98 9.79 -17.86
N LEU A 31 -7.85 9.23 -17.41
CA LEU A 31 -7.78 7.80 -17.05
C LEU A 31 -8.31 7.56 -15.64
N SER A 32 -9.14 6.54 -15.49
CA SER A 32 -9.77 6.19 -14.22
C SER A 32 -8.93 5.17 -13.42
N VAL A 33 -8.79 5.44 -12.12
CA VAL A 33 -7.99 4.60 -11.20
C VAL A 33 -8.83 4.23 -9.99
N VAL A 34 -8.76 2.97 -9.57
CA VAL A 34 -9.28 2.50 -8.28
C VAL A 34 -8.23 1.70 -7.53
N THR A 35 -8.13 1.90 -6.21
CA THR A 35 -7.15 1.23 -5.36
C THR A 35 -7.72 0.92 -3.97
N PRO A 36 -7.22 -0.11 -3.27
CA PRO A 36 -7.49 -0.27 -1.85
C PRO A 36 -7.00 0.94 -1.05
N THR A 37 -7.69 1.29 0.04
CA THR A 37 -7.16 2.23 1.04
C THR A 37 -5.89 1.69 1.70
N GLY A 38 -5.11 2.54 2.35
CA GLY A 38 -3.85 2.18 3.00
C GLY A 38 -2.64 2.29 2.07
N ALA A 39 -1.61 1.48 2.29
CA ALA A 39 -0.33 1.59 1.56
C ALA A 39 -0.46 1.63 0.03
N PRO A 40 -1.30 0.83 -0.65
CA PRO A 40 -1.46 0.92 -2.10
C PRO A 40 -2.00 2.27 -2.57
N ALA A 41 -2.95 2.88 -1.82
CA ALA A 41 -3.49 4.20 -2.17
C ALA A 41 -2.42 5.29 -2.08
N LEU A 42 -1.50 5.17 -1.13
CA LEU A 42 -0.44 6.16 -0.92
C LEU A 42 0.53 6.29 -2.09
N ALA A 43 0.66 5.26 -2.94
CA ALA A 43 1.36 5.37 -4.21
C ALA A 43 0.77 6.45 -5.13
N PHE A 44 -0.50 6.81 -4.91
CA PHE A 44 -1.27 7.79 -5.70
C PHE A 44 -1.48 9.12 -4.96
N TYR A 45 -0.62 9.49 -4.03
CA TYR A 45 -0.77 10.70 -3.22
C TYR A 45 -0.95 11.99 -4.05
N ASN A 46 -0.36 12.05 -5.24
CA ASN A 46 -0.54 13.17 -6.17
C ASN A 46 -1.91 13.18 -6.87
N TYR A 47 -2.69 12.11 -6.75
CA TYR A 47 -4.04 11.98 -7.31
C TYR A 47 -5.14 12.44 -6.34
N ALA A 48 -4.76 12.85 -5.13
CA ALA A 48 -5.69 13.46 -4.18
C ALA A 48 -6.45 14.62 -4.83
N GLY A 49 -7.76 14.68 -4.63
CA GLY A 49 -8.63 15.68 -5.23
C GLY A 49 -9.00 15.45 -6.70
N LEU A 50 -8.46 14.44 -7.40
CA LEU A 50 -8.90 14.08 -8.74
C LEU A 50 -10.22 13.28 -8.71
N THR A 51 -11.15 13.62 -9.61
CA THR A 51 -12.47 12.97 -9.69
C THR A 51 -12.43 11.56 -10.31
N ASN A 52 -11.36 11.25 -11.04
CA ASN A 52 -11.12 9.95 -11.67
C ASN A 52 -10.27 8.99 -10.81
N PHE A 53 -9.94 9.38 -9.59
CA PHE A 53 -9.25 8.56 -8.60
C PHE A 53 -10.19 8.17 -7.47
N GLU A 54 -10.36 6.86 -7.26
CA GLU A 54 -11.21 6.28 -6.23
C GLU A 54 -10.43 5.34 -5.32
N THR A 55 -10.83 5.27 -4.07
CA THR A 55 -10.33 4.28 -3.12
C THR A 55 -11.49 3.48 -2.53
N ASN A 56 -11.23 2.24 -2.17
CA ASN A 56 -12.22 1.38 -1.52
C ASN A 56 -11.55 0.55 -0.43
N SER A 57 -12.15 0.52 0.76
CA SER A 57 -11.62 -0.27 1.89
C SER A 57 -11.91 -1.77 1.75
N ASN A 58 -12.84 -2.16 0.87
CA ASN A 58 -13.17 -3.56 0.62
C ASN A 58 -12.58 -4.04 -0.72
N PRO A 59 -11.55 -4.91 -0.71
CA PRO A 59 -10.95 -5.44 -1.94
C PRO A 59 -11.92 -6.18 -2.87
N ALA A 60 -12.99 -6.79 -2.34
CA ALA A 60 -13.99 -7.46 -3.15
C ALA A 60 -14.73 -6.47 -4.08
N ASN A 61 -15.01 -5.25 -3.61
CA ASN A 61 -15.59 -4.20 -4.45
C ASN A 61 -14.64 -3.80 -5.58
N ILE A 62 -13.33 -3.78 -5.33
CA ILE A 62 -12.33 -3.44 -6.35
C ILE A 62 -12.28 -4.54 -7.43
N THR A 63 -12.36 -5.80 -7.04
CA THR A 63 -12.48 -6.92 -7.99
C THR A 63 -13.72 -6.77 -8.88
N ALA A 64 -14.84 -6.27 -8.34
CA ALA A 64 -16.05 -6.00 -9.13
C ALA A 64 -15.83 -4.90 -10.19
N TYR A 65 -15.05 -3.84 -9.90
CA TYR A 65 -14.68 -2.84 -10.92
C TYR A 65 -13.87 -3.45 -12.07
N MET A 66 -12.97 -4.38 -11.75
CA MET A 66 -12.18 -5.10 -12.75
C MET A 66 -13.07 -6.01 -13.62
N ALA A 67 -13.98 -6.77 -12.98
CA ALA A 67 -14.94 -7.63 -13.68
C ALA A 67 -15.92 -6.86 -14.57
N ALA A 68 -16.31 -5.66 -14.15
CA ALA A 68 -17.17 -4.76 -14.93
C ALA A 68 -16.42 -3.94 -16.00
N GLU A 69 -15.10 -4.08 -16.10
CA GLU A 69 -14.22 -3.30 -17.02
C GLU A 69 -14.41 -1.78 -16.92
N SER A 70 -14.82 -1.30 -15.75
CA SER A 70 -15.27 0.08 -15.54
C SER A 70 -14.15 1.06 -15.19
N LYS A 71 -12.91 0.57 -14.96
CA LYS A 71 -11.73 1.37 -14.65
C LYS A 71 -10.59 1.04 -15.59
N ASP A 72 -9.80 2.05 -15.91
CA ASP A 72 -8.62 1.89 -16.78
C ASP A 72 -7.45 1.25 -16.03
N PHE A 73 -7.28 1.64 -14.76
CA PHE A 73 -6.30 1.07 -13.85
C PHE A 73 -6.96 0.60 -12.56
N VAL A 74 -6.65 -0.63 -12.17
CA VAL A 74 -7.15 -1.26 -10.95
C VAL A 74 -5.96 -1.72 -10.13
N VAL A 75 -5.94 -1.40 -8.85
CA VAL A 75 -4.94 -1.92 -7.91
C VAL A 75 -5.57 -3.01 -7.07
N LEU A 76 -4.94 -4.16 -7.02
CA LEU A 76 -5.38 -5.33 -6.24
C LEU A 76 -4.18 -6.02 -5.60
N PRO A 77 -4.39 -6.85 -4.55
CA PRO A 77 -3.41 -7.86 -4.20
C PRO A 77 -3.00 -8.64 -5.44
N THR A 78 -1.70 -8.83 -5.64
CA THR A 78 -1.16 -9.36 -6.91
C THR A 78 -1.76 -10.72 -7.27
N ASN A 79 -1.89 -11.61 -6.26
CA ASN A 79 -2.52 -12.92 -6.42
C ASN A 79 -4.01 -12.81 -6.83
N ALA A 80 -4.75 -11.90 -6.20
CA ALA A 80 -6.18 -11.74 -6.47
C ALA A 80 -6.45 -11.19 -7.88
N GLY A 81 -5.66 -10.19 -8.30
CA GLY A 81 -5.81 -9.63 -9.64
C GLY A 81 -5.42 -10.61 -10.74
N VAL A 82 -4.30 -11.32 -10.61
CA VAL A 82 -3.88 -12.37 -11.56
C VAL A 82 -4.91 -13.50 -11.63
N LYS A 83 -5.37 -13.98 -10.47
CA LYS A 83 -6.42 -15.00 -10.42
C LYS A 83 -7.70 -14.53 -11.10
N SER A 84 -8.13 -13.29 -10.88
CA SER A 84 -9.33 -12.73 -11.52
C SER A 84 -9.22 -12.69 -13.05
N ILE A 85 -8.03 -12.33 -13.58
CA ILE A 85 -7.78 -12.35 -15.02
C ILE A 85 -7.86 -13.77 -15.57
N ILE A 86 -7.22 -14.74 -14.91
CA ILE A 86 -7.18 -16.15 -15.38
C ILE A 86 -8.58 -16.77 -15.34
N ASP A 87 -9.26 -16.68 -14.20
CA ASP A 87 -10.54 -17.36 -13.99
C ASP A 87 -11.67 -16.82 -14.88
N ASN A 88 -11.64 -15.53 -15.18
CA ASN A 88 -12.73 -14.84 -15.88
C ASN A 88 -12.32 -14.31 -17.27
N ASN A 89 -11.10 -14.59 -17.73
CA ASN A 89 -10.54 -14.08 -18.98
C ASN A 89 -10.71 -12.56 -19.14
N LEU A 90 -10.43 -11.80 -18.07
CA LEU A 90 -10.62 -10.35 -18.07
C LEU A 90 -9.60 -9.65 -18.96
N PRO A 91 -9.98 -8.56 -19.66
CA PRO A 91 -9.11 -7.82 -20.57
C PRO A 91 -8.19 -6.83 -19.82
N TYR A 92 -7.42 -7.34 -18.87
CA TYR A 92 -6.43 -6.60 -18.09
C TYR A 92 -5.07 -7.27 -18.16
N GLN A 93 -4.04 -6.48 -17.93
CA GLN A 93 -2.65 -6.93 -17.80
C GLN A 93 -2.06 -6.43 -16.50
N LEU A 94 -1.22 -7.25 -15.88
CA LEU A 94 -0.38 -6.89 -14.75
C LEU A 94 0.75 -5.98 -15.23
N ALA A 95 0.74 -4.71 -14.80
CA ALA A 95 1.64 -3.71 -15.32
C ALA A 95 2.84 -3.42 -14.40
N ALA A 96 2.59 -3.29 -13.11
CA ALA A 96 3.64 -3.03 -12.13
C ALA A 96 3.22 -3.46 -10.73
N THR A 97 4.17 -3.78 -9.85
CA THR A 97 3.95 -3.89 -8.41
C THR A 97 4.37 -2.60 -7.72
N ILE A 98 3.57 -2.15 -6.74
CA ILE A 98 3.73 -0.85 -6.07
C ILE A 98 3.86 -0.94 -4.55
N THR A 99 3.59 -2.13 -3.94
CA THR A 99 3.89 -2.38 -2.52
C THR A 99 4.54 -3.75 -2.35
N PHE A 100 5.56 -3.81 -1.45
CA PHE A 100 6.45 -4.96 -1.28
C PHE A 100 6.43 -5.49 0.15
N GLY A 101 5.25 -5.56 0.75
CA GLY A 101 5.05 -5.98 2.11
C GLY A 101 5.14 -4.80 3.10
N ASN A 102 4.31 -4.88 4.13
CA ASN A 102 4.24 -3.91 5.21
C ASN A 102 3.66 -4.56 6.47
N PHE A 103 3.96 -5.86 6.66
CA PHE A 103 3.42 -6.67 7.74
C PHE A 103 4.40 -6.77 8.91
N TYR A 104 3.87 -6.66 10.10
CA TYR A 104 4.64 -6.73 11.34
C TYR A 104 3.88 -7.59 12.35
N LEU A 105 4.56 -8.54 12.96
CA LEU A 105 4.04 -9.25 14.11
C LEU A 105 4.34 -8.41 15.35
N VAL A 106 3.33 -8.11 16.14
CA VAL A 106 3.49 -7.38 17.41
C VAL A 106 3.19 -8.27 18.58
N SER A 107 3.97 -8.14 19.67
CA SER A 107 3.68 -8.72 20.98
C SER A 107 2.82 -7.73 21.77
N LEU A 108 1.82 -8.26 22.50
CA LEU A 108 0.99 -7.49 23.42
C LEU A 108 1.55 -7.46 24.85
N GLY A 109 2.72 -8.06 25.07
CA GLY A 109 3.40 -8.07 26.38
C GLY A 109 2.67 -8.92 27.43
N ASN A 110 1.90 -9.92 27.02
CA ASN A 110 1.17 -10.87 27.84
C ASN A 110 1.58 -12.33 27.60
N ASP A 111 2.78 -12.51 27.04
CA ASP A 111 3.41 -13.81 26.91
C ASP A 111 4.05 -14.18 28.25
N ASP A 112 3.61 -15.31 28.85
CA ASP A 112 3.93 -15.67 30.22
C ASP A 112 5.27 -16.41 30.38
N ASP A 113 5.86 -16.92 29.26
CA ASP A 113 6.98 -17.84 29.37
C ASP A 113 8.32 -17.31 28.84
N ASP A 114 8.37 -16.14 28.23
CA ASP A 114 9.60 -15.47 27.73
C ASP A 114 10.39 -16.32 26.69
N ASN A 115 9.76 -17.37 26.13
CA ASN A 115 10.38 -18.29 25.15
C ASN A 115 10.31 -17.77 23.72
N GLY A 116 9.62 -16.66 23.50
CA GLY A 116 9.28 -16.13 22.18
C GLY A 116 8.12 -16.89 21.55
N LEU A 117 7.88 -16.66 20.27
CA LEU A 117 6.74 -17.22 19.55
C LEU A 117 6.76 -18.74 19.48
N ASP A 118 5.77 -19.41 20.07
CA ASP A 118 5.65 -20.87 20.10
C ASP A 118 4.21 -21.39 19.89
N ALA A 119 4.03 -22.74 19.95
CA ALA A 119 2.75 -23.39 19.69
C ALA A 119 1.69 -23.19 20.81
N GLY A 120 2.09 -22.65 21.97
CA GLY A 120 1.19 -22.30 23.08
C GLY A 120 0.56 -20.92 22.92
N ASP A 121 1.10 -20.09 22.05
CA ASP A 121 0.66 -18.73 21.85
C ASP A 121 -0.67 -18.62 21.11
N THR A 122 -1.47 -17.64 21.50
CA THR A 122 -2.62 -17.19 20.72
C THR A 122 -2.17 -16.10 19.74
N ILE A 123 -2.20 -16.43 18.45
CA ILE A 123 -1.72 -15.58 17.37
C ILE A 123 -2.90 -15.12 16.52
N LEU A 124 -3.10 -13.82 16.41
CA LEU A 124 -4.16 -13.26 15.60
C LEU A 124 -3.64 -12.77 14.26
N LEU A 125 -4.11 -13.41 13.18
CA LEU A 125 -3.87 -13.01 11.80
C LEU A 125 -5.13 -12.36 11.20
N PHE A 126 -4.99 -11.76 10.03
CA PHE A 126 -6.12 -11.23 9.27
C PHE A 126 -6.09 -11.74 7.82
N GLN A 127 -7.28 -11.79 7.19
CA GLN A 127 -7.45 -12.24 5.80
C GLN A 127 -6.93 -13.66 5.54
N LYS A 128 -7.54 -14.65 6.18
CA LYS A 128 -7.27 -16.09 5.96
C LYS A 128 -7.18 -16.45 4.47
N ASN A 129 -6.18 -17.23 4.09
CA ASN A 129 -5.85 -17.64 2.71
C ASN A 129 -5.39 -16.51 1.77
N ASN A 130 -5.20 -15.29 2.26
CA ASN A 130 -4.68 -14.16 1.48
C ASN A 130 -3.20 -13.87 1.80
N VAL A 131 -2.67 -12.76 1.30
CA VAL A 131 -1.23 -12.43 1.38
C VAL A 131 -0.68 -12.46 2.81
N PRO A 132 -1.29 -11.80 3.82
CA PRO A 132 -0.74 -11.81 5.17
C PRO A 132 -0.60 -13.22 5.75
N ASP A 133 -1.64 -14.04 5.60
CA ASP A 133 -1.69 -15.41 6.08
C ASP A 133 -0.64 -16.30 5.38
N LYS A 134 -0.59 -16.28 4.05
CA LYS A 134 0.37 -17.10 3.28
C LYS A 134 1.81 -16.74 3.56
N ILE A 135 2.11 -15.45 3.72
CA ILE A 135 3.46 -15.01 4.07
C ILE A 135 3.82 -15.41 5.50
N PHE A 136 2.89 -15.28 6.45
CA PHE A 136 3.13 -15.73 7.82
C PHE A 136 3.49 -17.21 7.87
N HIS A 137 2.69 -18.09 7.23
CA HIS A 137 2.96 -19.53 7.17
C HIS A 137 4.22 -19.88 6.39
N TYR A 138 4.57 -19.11 5.37
CA TYR A 138 5.84 -19.30 4.66
C TYR A 138 7.05 -19.02 5.57
N VAL A 139 6.94 -18.02 6.44
CA VAL A 139 8.01 -17.60 7.36
C VAL A 139 8.14 -18.53 8.57
N TYR A 140 7.02 -18.89 9.18
CA TYR A 140 7.02 -19.61 10.47
C TYR A 140 6.67 -21.09 10.35
N GLY A 141 6.28 -21.56 9.18
CA GLY A 141 5.82 -22.94 8.98
C GLY A 141 4.41 -23.17 9.52
N ASN A 142 4.11 -24.43 9.83
CA ASN A 142 2.79 -24.87 10.29
C ASN A 142 2.76 -25.28 11.77
N ASP A 143 3.86 -25.22 12.48
CA ASP A 143 3.97 -25.69 13.86
C ASP A 143 3.15 -24.85 14.85
N LEU A 144 2.82 -23.60 14.45
CA LEU A 144 2.02 -22.66 15.21
C LEU A 144 0.50 -22.75 14.97
N ASN A 145 0.06 -23.64 14.07
CA ASN A 145 -1.33 -23.67 13.58
C ASN A 145 -2.39 -23.83 14.67
N SER A 146 -2.07 -24.47 15.79
CA SER A 146 -3.02 -24.69 16.90
C SER A 146 -3.41 -23.41 17.63
N GLY A 147 -2.56 -22.38 17.58
CA GLY A 147 -2.78 -21.08 18.24
C GLY A 147 -3.22 -19.97 17.28
N ILE A 148 -3.36 -20.24 15.97
CA ILE A 148 -3.69 -19.23 14.99
C ILE A 148 -5.19 -19.03 14.87
N HIS A 149 -5.61 -17.79 15.04
CA HIS A 149 -6.96 -17.30 14.84
C HIS A 149 -7.00 -16.23 13.73
N TYR A 150 -8.18 -15.96 13.19
CA TYR A 150 -8.33 -15.05 12.07
C TYR A 150 -9.43 -14.01 12.28
N VAL A 151 -9.16 -12.79 11.82
CA VAL A 151 -10.16 -11.74 11.61
C VAL A 151 -10.18 -11.31 10.15
N ASN A 152 -11.27 -10.62 9.76
CA ASN A 152 -11.48 -10.31 8.34
C ASN A 152 -10.59 -9.17 7.84
N ALA A 153 -10.31 -8.18 8.67
CA ALA A 153 -9.59 -6.98 8.26
C ALA A 153 -8.47 -6.61 9.24
N VAL A 154 -7.47 -5.88 8.75
CA VAL A 154 -6.41 -5.33 9.61
C VAL A 154 -6.94 -4.37 10.68
N SER A 155 -8.09 -3.71 10.45
CA SER A 155 -8.78 -2.89 11.45
C SER A 155 -9.28 -3.70 12.64
N ASP A 156 -9.72 -4.92 12.40
CA ASP A 156 -10.18 -5.82 13.46
C ASP A 156 -8.99 -6.32 14.30
N ALA A 157 -7.88 -6.68 13.62
CA ALA A 157 -6.63 -7.01 14.29
C ALA A 157 -6.08 -5.83 15.11
N ALA A 158 -6.17 -4.60 14.59
CA ALA A 158 -5.79 -3.40 15.34
C ALA A 158 -6.69 -3.17 16.56
N THR A 159 -7.99 -3.43 16.44
CA THR A 159 -8.94 -3.36 17.56
C THR A 159 -8.54 -4.37 18.64
N ALA A 160 -8.22 -5.60 18.27
CA ALA A 160 -7.72 -6.62 19.19
C ALA A 160 -6.42 -6.18 19.89
N ALA A 161 -5.46 -5.62 19.15
CA ALA A 161 -4.24 -5.08 19.74
C ALA A 161 -4.49 -3.92 20.71
N MET A 162 -5.53 -3.09 20.43
CA MET A 162 -5.91 -1.96 21.28
C MET A 162 -6.68 -2.38 22.53
N THR A 163 -7.56 -3.38 22.44
CA THR A 163 -8.41 -3.84 23.55
C THR A 163 -7.79 -4.96 24.37
N GLY A 164 -6.85 -5.73 23.79
CA GLY A 164 -6.26 -6.93 24.37
C GLY A 164 -7.13 -8.18 24.20
N SER A 165 -8.19 -8.13 23.38
CA SER A 165 -9.06 -9.28 23.13
C SER A 165 -9.77 -9.18 21.79
N PHE A 166 -10.23 -10.33 21.27
CA PHE A 166 -11.05 -10.43 20.06
C PHE A 166 -12.06 -11.58 20.19
N SER A 167 -13.15 -11.51 19.46
CA SER A 167 -14.06 -12.63 19.27
C SER A 167 -13.73 -13.31 17.95
N ASP A 168 -13.45 -14.61 18.02
CA ASP A 168 -13.16 -15.41 16.82
C ASP A 168 -14.48 -15.66 16.05
N PRO A 169 -14.57 -15.29 14.79
CA PRO A 169 -15.77 -15.47 13.99
C PRO A 169 -16.08 -16.96 13.67
N ASP A 170 -15.08 -17.85 13.77
CA ASP A 170 -15.24 -19.26 13.42
C ASP A 170 -15.93 -20.05 14.55
N ASP A 171 -15.66 -19.72 15.84
CA ASP A 171 -16.23 -20.42 17.00
C ASP A 171 -17.08 -19.53 17.94
N GLY A 172 -17.01 -18.22 17.77
CA GLY A 172 -17.73 -17.22 18.59
C GLY A 172 -17.15 -17.02 19.99
N LEU A 173 -16.00 -17.61 20.30
CA LEU A 173 -15.34 -17.45 21.60
C LEU A 173 -14.48 -16.17 21.64
N THR A 174 -14.18 -15.72 22.85
CA THR A 174 -13.32 -14.56 23.08
C THR A 174 -11.94 -15.03 23.52
N TYR A 175 -10.91 -14.52 22.86
CA TYR A 175 -9.50 -14.84 23.11
C TYR A 175 -8.71 -13.58 23.48
N THR A 176 -7.61 -13.78 24.20
CA THR A 176 -6.59 -12.77 24.47
C THR A 176 -5.36 -13.14 23.64
N PRO A 177 -5.01 -12.38 22.58
CA PRO A 177 -3.87 -12.72 21.76
C PRO A 177 -2.54 -12.35 22.45
N ASN A 178 -1.54 -13.23 22.35
CA ASN A 178 -0.14 -12.92 22.69
C ASN A 178 0.49 -12.09 21.59
N TYR A 179 0.21 -12.49 20.33
CA TYR A 179 0.73 -11.84 19.14
C TYR A 179 -0.37 -11.47 18.16
N VAL A 180 -0.19 -10.33 17.49
CA VAL A 180 -1.13 -9.84 16.47
C VAL A 180 -0.35 -9.42 15.22
N LEU A 181 -0.76 -9.91 14.06
CA LEU A 181 -0.24 -9.43 12.78
C LEU A 181 -0.92 -8.11 12.42
N LEU A 182 -0.12 -7.07 12.19
CA LEU A 182 -0.57 -5.75 11.75
C LEU A 182 0.12 -5.35 10.46
N ALA A 183 -0.47 -4.39 9.77
CA ALA A 183 0.14 -3.75 8.60
C ALA A 183 0.28 -2.24 8.83
N GLU A 184 1.31 -1.62 8.25
CA GLU A 184 1.37 -0.16 8.21
C GLU A 184 0.30 0.41 7.24
N PRO A 185 -0.27 1.58 7.53
CA PRO A 185 0.04 2.51 8.61
C PRO A 185 -0.68 2.24 9.95
N VAL A 186 -1.45 1.16 10.02
CA VAL A 186 -2.24 0.79 11.20
C VAL A 186 -1.36 0.48 12.41
N LEU A 187 -0.23 -0.20 12.19
CA LEU A 187 0.78 -0.48 13.21
C LEU A 187 1.22 0.79 13.94
N THR A 188 1.65 1.81 13.20
CA THR A 188 2.11 3.06 13.79
C THR A 188 1.03 3.72 14.65
N ASN A 189 -0.24 3.66 14.22
CA ASN A 189 -1.35 4.17 15.02
C ASN A 189 -1.54 3.38 16.34
N VAL A 190 -1.42 2.06 16.31
CA VAL A 190 -1.49 1.21 17.53
C VAL A 190 -0.33 1.54 18.48
N LEU A 191 0.91 1.56 17.97
CA LEU A 191 2.10 1.84 18.78
C LEU A 191 2.09 3.25 19.39
N SER A 192 1.46 4.22 18.74
CA SER A 192 1.33 5.58 19.28
C SER A 192 0.37 5.68 20.48
N LYS A 193 -0.52 4.69 20.68
CA LYS A 193 -1.58 4.70 21.68
C LYS A 193 -1.40 3.65 22.79
N LYS A 194 -0.60 2.62 22.54
CA LYS A 194 -0.39 1.49 23.45
C LYS A 194 1.10 1.31 23.78
N GLN A 195 1.45 1.48 25.05
CA GLN A 195 2.85 1.40 25.51
C GLN A 195 3.33 -0.04 25.71
N ASN A 196 2.43 -0.98 25.97
CA ASN A 196 2.76 -2.40 26.17
C ASN A 196 2.79 -3.21 24.86
N VAL A 197 2.50 -2.60 23.73
CA VAL A 197 2.61 -3.24 22.40
C VAL A 197 3.96 -2.91 21.79
N SER A 198 4.68 -3.92 21.34
CA SER A 198 5.98 -3.76 20.68
C SER A 198 6.07 -4.59 19.40
N VAL A 199 6.90 -4.16 18.47
CA VAL A 199 7.17 -4.95 17.25
C VAL A 199 8.03 -6.15 17.65
N TYR A 200 7.49 -7.36 17.47
CA TYR A 200 8.22 -8.61 17.65
C TYR A 200 9.02 -8.98 16.40
N ALA A 201 8.41 -8.87 15.23
CA ALA A 201 9.09 -9.18 13.97
C ALA A 201 8.63 -8.30 12.80
N ASP A 202 9.58 -7.90 11.95
CA ASP A 202 9.36 -7.39 10.61
C ASP A 202 9.24 -8.60 9.66
N ILE A 203 8.02 -8.83 9.16
CA ILE A 203 7.72 -10.01 8.34
C ILE A 203 8.41 -9.96 6.98
N GLN A 204 8.66 -8.77 6.43
CA GLN A 204 9.40 -8.61 5.16
C GLN A 204 10.85 -9.05 5.34
N ALA A 205 11.48 -8.63 6.45
CA ALA A 205 12.84 -9.04 6.78
C ALA A 205 12.92 -10.57 6.95
N LYS A 206 11.99 -11.13 7.72
CA LYS A 206 11.91 -12.59 7.92
C LYS A 206 11.63 -13.35 6.62
N TYR A 207 10.75 -12.84 5.77
CA TYR A 207 10.49 -13.44 4.46
C TYR A 207 11.76 -13.48 3.59
N LYS A 208 12.54 -12.40 3.56
CA LYS A 208 13.83 -12.37 2.84
C LYS A 208 14.81 -13.40 3.37
N GLU A 209 14.94 -13.52 4.70
CA GLU A 209 15.82 -14.51 5.33
C GLU A 209 15.51 -15.95 4.86
N VAL A 210 14.23 -16.36 4.88
CA VAL A 210 13.83 -17.74 4.56
C VAL A 210 13.65 -17.99 3.06
N SER A 211 13.45 -16.95 2.25
CA SER A 211 13.20 -17.09 0.81
C SER A 211 14.44 -16.94 -0.07
N GLY A 212 15.61 -16.63 0.52
CA GLY A 212 16.82 -16.33 -0.25
C GLY A 212 16.74 -14.93 -0.89
N ASP A 213 16.45 -13.91 -0.08
CA ASP A 213 16.39 -12.49 -0.45
C ASP A 213 15.28 -12.10 -1.46
N LYS A 214 14.20 -12.90 -1.52
CA LYS A 214 13.06 -12.56 -2.36
C LYS A 214 12.17 -11.50 -1.71
N GLU A 215 11.40 -10.79 -2.54
CA GLU A 215 10.46 -9.77 -2.09
C GLU A 215 9.02 -10.27 -2.11
N ILE A 216 8.19 -9.64 -1.29
CA ILE A 216 6.73 -9.83 -1.27
C ILE A 216 6.12 -8.90 -2.32
N TYR A 217 5.59 -9.44 -3.40
CA TYR A 217 4.87 -8.67 -4.43
C TYR A 217 3.41 -8.49 -4.01
N GLN A 218 3.16 -7.59 -3.04
CA GLN A 218 1.89 -7.53 -2.30
C GLN A 218 0.74 -6.95 -3.11
N ALA A 219 0.88 -5.73 -3.65
CA ALA A 219 -0.17 -5.08 -4.44
C ALA A 219 0.37 -4.55 -5.76
N SER A 220 -0.41 -4.78 -6.80
CA SER A 220 -0.02 -4.49 -8.18
C SER A 220 -1.07 -3.69 -8.92
N VAL A 221 -0.61 -2.95 -9.91
CA VAL A 221 -1.41 -2.19 -10.86
C VAL A 221 -1.75 -3.09 -12.05
N PHE A 222 -3.03 -3.21 -12.32
CA PHE A 222 -3.58 -3.89 -13.49
C PHE A 222 -4.15 -2.85 -14.43
N VAL A 223 -3.82 -2.94 -15.72
CA VAL A 223 -4.24 -1.99 -16.75
C VAL A 223 -5.15 -2.67 -17.77
N ARG A 224 -6.25 -1.99 -18.11
CA ARG A 224 -7.20 -2.48 -19.11
C ARG A 224 -6.58 -2.48 -20.51
N ASN A 225 -6.82 -3.55 -21.27
CA ASN A 225 -6.25 -3.72 -22.62
C ASN A 225 -6.63 -2.59 -23.58
N ALA A 226 -7.84 -2.03 -23.42
CA ALA A 226 -8.36 -0.94 -24.25
C ALA A 226 -7.62 0.41 -24.07
N VAL A 227 -6.85 0.60 -22.99
CA VAL A 227 -6.01 1.80 -22.82
C VAL A 227 -4.87 1.77 -23.85
N SER A 228 -4.59 2.91 -24.49
CA SER A 228 -3.54 2.99 -25.48
C SER A 228 -2.15 2.68 -24.88
N LYS A 229 -1.22 2.19 -25.71
CA LYS A 229 0.15 1.92 -25.22
C LYS A 229 0.82 3.18 -24.71
N GLU A 230 0.62 4.31 -25.37
CA GLU A 230 1.20 5.60 -24.98
C GLU A 230 0.69 6.07 -23.62
N ASP A 231 -0.62 5.94 -23.38
CA ASP A 231 -1.24 6.29 -22.10
C ASP A 231 -0.76 5.37 -20.97
N LYS A 232 -0.67 4.05 -21.24
CA LYS A 232 -0.12 3.07 -20.27
C LYS A 232 1.29 3.43 -19.87
N ASP A 233 2.18 3.64 -20.84
CA ASP A 233 3.59 3.95 -20.61
C ASP A 233 3.74 5.28 -19.87
N THR A 234 2.96 6.29 -20.24
CA THR A 234 2.99 7.61 -19.59
C THR A 234 2.54 7.51 -18.15
N PHE A 235 1.41 6.85 -17.90
CA PHE A 235 0.88 6.65 -16.57
C PHE A 235 1.90 5.93 -15.65
N LEU A 236 2.45 4.80 -16.11
CA LEU A 236 3.39 4.01 -15.32
C LEU A 236 4.69 4.76 -15.02
N LYS A 237 5.22 5.52 -15.99
CA LYS A 237 6.40 6.38 -15.76
C LYS A 237 6.14 7.45 -14.72
N CYS A 238 4.97 8.06 -14.74
CA CYS A 238 4.61 9.09 -13.77
C CYS A 238 4.40 8.50 -12.38
N LEU A 239 3.67 7.39 -12.27
CA LEU A 239 3.48 6.68 -11.02
C LEU A 239 4.81 6.26 -10.39
N LYS A 240 5.73 5.71 -11.21
CA LYS A 240 7.10 5.39 -10.76
C LYS A 240 7.80 6.61 -10.19
N LYS A 241 7.80 7.72 -10.92
CA LYS A 241 8.43 8.97 -10.50
C LYS A 241 7.83 9.53 -9.21
N ASP A 242 6.51 9.45 -9.05
CA ASP A 242 5.82 9.93 -7.85
C ASP A 242 6.20 9.08 -6.64
N ILE A 243 6.20 7.76 -6.76
CA ILE A 243 6.61 6.84 -5.70
C ILE A 243 8.07 7.08 -5.30
N GLU A 244 8.99 7.14 -6.27
CA GLU A 244 10.42 7.39 -6.02
C GLU A 244 10.62 8.76 -5.36
N ALA A 245 9.85 9.79 -5.76
CA ALA A 245 9.93 11.12 -5.17
C ALA A 245 9.43 11.15 -3.72
N ALA A 246 8.37 10.40 -3.38
CA ALA A 246 7.88 10.30 -2.01
C ALA A 246 8.83 9.51 -1.10
N ILE A 247 9.47 8.46 -1.62
CA ILE A 247 10.48 7.69 -0.86
C ILE A 247 11.72 8.56 -0.58
N ALA A 248 12.17 9.33 -1.57
CA ALA A 248 13.32 10.21 -1.42
C ALA A 248 13.03 11.43 -0.52
N ASP A 249 11.81 11.93 -0.53
CA ASP A 249 11.35 13.06 0.27
C ASP A 249 9.91 12.82 0.74
N PRO A 250 9.73 12.20 1.92
CA PRO A 250 8.42 11.86 2.45
C PRO A 250 7.46 13.06 2.66
N THR A 251 7.97 14.30 2.74
CA THR A 251 7.10 15.48 2.84
C THR A 251 6.22 15.67 1.61
N LYS A 252 6.65 15.19 0.44
CA LYS A 252 5.86 15.24 -0.80
C LYS A 252 4.56 14.45 -0.71
N MET A 253 4.57 13.37 0.07
CA MET A 253 3.36 12.57 0.29
C MET A 253 2.30 13.40 1.04
N SER A 254 2.65 13.97 2.19
CA SER A 254 1.71 14.81 2.96
C SER A 254 1.28 16.04 2.19
N GLU A 255 2.17 16.72 1.47
CA GLU A 255 1.85 17.84 0.59
C GLU A 255 0.86 17.46 -0.52
N GLY A 256 1.06 16.31 -1.15
CA GLY A 256 0.18 15.81 -2.20
C GLY A 256 -1.21 15.46 -1.67
N MET A 257 -1.27 14.70 -0.59
CA MET A 257 -2.52 14.32 0.07
C MET A 257 -3.33 15.54 0.55
N ASN A 258 -2.68 16.56 1.10
CA ASN A 258 -3.33 17.79 1.61
C ASN A 258 -4.04 18.63 0.53
N ARG A 259 -3.98 18.24 -0.74
CA ARG A 259 -4.80 18.84 -1.81
C ARG A 259 -6.25 18.42 -1.76
N ASP A 260 -6.57 17.38 -1.00
CA ASP A 260 -7.93 16.89 -0.78
C ASP A 260 -8.26 16.97 0.70
N ALA A 261 -9.32 17.73 1.05
CA ALA A 261 -9.77 17.85 2.44
C ALA A 261 -10.23 16.50 3.03
N ALA A 262 -10.66 15.56 2.19
CA ALA A 262 -11.06 14.20 2.56
C ALA A 262 -9.91 13.19 2.48
N ALA A 263 -8.64 13.63 2.36
CA ALA A 263 -7.51 12.73 2.14
C ALA A 263 -7.39 11.64 3.22
N ALA A 264 -7.58 11.99 4.49
CA ALA A 264 -7.46 11.02 5.58
C ALA A 264 -8.45 9.86 5.42
N GLU A 265 -9.69 10.12 5.00
CA GLU A 265 -10.70 9.10 4.72
C GLU A 265 -10.36 8.34 3.43
N LYS A 266 -10.07 9.05 2.36
CA LYS A 266 -9.76 8.49 1.05
C LYS A 266 -8.53 7.57 1.07
N PHE A 267 -7.47 7.95 1.76
CA PHE A 267 -6.24 7.14 1.85
C PHE A 267 -6.24 6.17 3.04
N GLY A 268 -7.20 6.27 3.96
CA GLY A 268 -7.27 5.47 5.17
C GLY A 268 -6.22 5.84 6.23
N VAL A 269 -5.56 7.00 6.07
CA VAL A 269 -4.52 7.51 6.98
C VAL A 269 -4.38 9.02 6.83
N ALA A 270 -4.13 9.71 7.95
CA ALA A 270 -3.86 11.14 7.92
C ALA A 270 -2.53 11.47 7.21
N PRO A 271 -2.45 12.58 6.44
CA PRO A 271 -1.23 12.94 5.70
C PRO A 271 0.04 12.96 6.55
N ALA A 272 0.00 13.55 7.73
CA ALA A 272 1.16 13.59 8.63
C ALA A 272 1.59 12.21 9.14
N MET A 273 0.65 11.29 9.33
CA MET A 273 0.95 9.91 9.71
C MET A 273 1.58 9.14 8.54
N ALA A 274 1.05 9.30 7.32
CA ALA A 274 1.61 8.70 6.11
C ALA A 274 3.08 9.14 5.90
N GLU A 275 3.37 10.44 6.07
CA GLU A 275 4.73 10.98 6.02
C GLU A 275 5.63 10.36 7.11
N ALA A 276 5.15 10.28 8.35
CA ALA A 276 5.92 9.74 9.47
C ALA A 276 6.29 8.26 9.27
N VAL A 277 5.34 7.44 8.79
CA VAL A 277 5.59 6.02 8.50
C VAL A 277 6.58 5.85 7.35
N LEU A 278 6.46 6.68 6.29
CA LEU A 278 7.37 6.61 5.16
C LEU A 278 8.82 7.01 5.56
N LYS A 279 8.97 7.98 6.45
CA LYS A 279 10.29 8.36 7.04
C LYS A 279 10.93 7.22 7.83
N LYS A 280 10.15 6.32 8.40
CA LYS A 280 10.61 5.18 9.18
C LYS A 280 10.94 3.99 8.26
N ASN A 281 12.07 4.09 7.52
CA ASN A 281 12.58 3.03 6.64
C ASN A 281 11.56 2.51 5.60
N ASN A 282 10.70 3.42 5.06
CA ASN A 282 9.66 3.04 4.12
C ASN A 282 8.75 1.90 4.68
N GLY A 283 8.30 2.04 5.92
CA GLY A 283 7.52 1.01 6.63
C GLY A 283 6.26 0.54 5.90
N MET A 284 5.79 1.31 4.91
CA MET A 284 4.65 0.93 4.06
C MET A 284 5.04 0.01 2.89
N GLY A 285 6.32 -0.27 2.71
CA GLY A 285 6.79 -1.10 1.60
C GLY A 285 6.49 -0.51 0.22
N LEU A 286 6.41 0.82 0.09
CA LEU A 286 6.20 1.45 -1.21
C LEU A 286 7.42 1.23 -2.12
N GLY A 287 7.15 0.99 -3.40
CA GLY A 287 8.17 0.84 -4.40
C GLY A 287 7.53 0.78 -5.79
N PHE A 288 8.34 0.58 -6.82
CA PHE A 288 7.83 0.40 -8.17
C PHE A 288 8.70 -0.57 -8.95
N LYS A 289 8.09 -1.65 -9.44
CA LYS A 289 8.74 -2.60 -10.35
C LYS A 289 7.82 -2.94 -11.50
N TYR A 290 8.29 -2.77 -12.74
CA TYR A 290 7.56 -3.22 -13.92
C TYR A 290 7.35 -4.73 -13.87
N ALA A 291 6.14 -5.19 -14.15
CA ALA A 291 5.78 -6.59 -13.99
C ALA A 291 6.54 -7.50 -14.96
N ARG A 292 6.67 -7.10 -16.23
CA ARG A 292 7.38 -7.87 -17.24
C ARG A 292 8.87 -8.05 -16.93
N GLU A 293 9.51 -7.01 -16.38
CA GLU A 293 10.92 -7.04 -15.99
C GLU A 293 11.17 -7.91 -14.75
N ASN A 294 10.15 -8.15 -13.94
CA ASN A 294 10.23 -8.90 -12.68
C ASN A 294 9.37 -10.17 -12.69
N LYS A 295 9.03 -10.67 -13.88
CA LYS A 295 8.11 -11.80 -14.08
C LYS A 295 8.47 -13.00 -13.22
N GLU A 296 9.69 -13.50 -13.29
CA GLU A 296 10.15 -14.68 -12.56
C GLU A 296 9.95 -14.53 -11.04
N ALA A 297 10.27 -13.36 -10.48
CA ALA A 297 10.11 -13.08 -9.07
C ALA A 297 8.63 -13.01 -8.67
N ILE A 298 7.78 -12.40 -9.53
CA ILE A 298 6.33 -12.37 -9.34
C ILE A 298 5.75 -13.78 -9.40
N GLU A 299 6.13 -14.62 -10.36
CA GLU A 299 5.65 -15.99 -10.47
C GLU A 299 6.08 -16.85 -9.28
N THR A 300 7.30 -16.63 -8.77
CA THR A 300 7.74 -17.28 -7.52
C THR A 300 6.82 -16.90 -6.35
N PHE A 301 6.50 -15.62 -6.20
CA PHE A 301 5.55 -15.17 -5.18
C PHE A 301 4.14 -15.74 -5.39
N LEU A 302 3.64 -15.74 -6.62
CA LEU A 302 2.32 -16.26 -6.97
C LEU A 302 2.18 -17.79 -6.74
N SER A 303 3.28 -18.53 -6.79
CA SER A 303 3.29 -19.97 -6.51
C SER A 303 2.82 -20.30 -5.08
N LEU A 304 2.95 -19.38 -4.11
CA LEU A 304 2.41 -19.50 -2.75
C LEU A 304 0.88 -19.60 -2.72
N PHE A 305 0.23 -19.12 -3.79
CA PHE A 305 -1.22 -19.12 -3.98
C PHE A 305 -1.68 -20.19 -4.97
N ASN A 306 -0.81 -21.14 -5.32
CA ASN A 306 -1.04 -22.17 -6.34
C ASN A 306 -1.29 -21.59 -7.76
N LEU A 307 -0.85 -20.36 -8.02
CA LEU A 307 -0.87 -19.75 -9.35
C LEU A 307 0.47 -20.06 -10.04
N ARG A 308 0.43 -20.87 -11.07
CA ARG A 308 1.60 -21.35 -11.82
C ARG A 308 1.32 -21.28 -13.32
N ASP A 309 2.34 -21.41 -14.14
CA ASP A 309 2.25 -21.45 -15.61
C ASP A 309 1.45 -20.27 -16.18
N ILE A 310 1.75 -19.06 -15.70
CA ILE A 310 1.02 -17.83 -16.04
C ILE A 310 1.37 -17.41 -17.46
N ASP A 311 0.34 -17.26 -18.30
CA ASP A 311 0.49 -16.86 -19.70
C ASP A 311 1.18 -15.49 -19.82
N GLU A 312 2.15 -15.38 -20.72
CA GLU A 312 2.90 -14.14 -21.03
C GLU A 312 1.99 -12.95 -21.33
N LYS A 313 0.82 -13.16 -21.93
CA LYS A 313 -0.14 -12.09 -22.25
C LYS A 313 -0.69 -11.36 -21.02
N ILE A 314 -0.56 -11.96 -19.82
CA ILE A 314 -0.99 -11.35 -18.57
C ILE A 314 -0.07 -10.18 -18.18
N TYR A 315 1.17 -10.17 -18.65
CA TYR A 315 2.15 -9.14 -18.33
C TYR A 315 2.17 -8.03 -19.39
N TYR A 316 2.07 -6.78 -18.92
CA TYR A 316 2.22 -5.60 -19.77
C TYR A 316 3.68 -5.25 -20.05
#